data_04bc8744903aee0b36ff3258837e4216
#
_entry.id   04bc8744903aee0b36ff3258837e4216
#
_cell.length_a   1.000
_cell.length_b   1.000
_cell.length_c   1.000
_cell.angle_alpha   90.00
_cell.angle_beta   90.00
_cell.angle_gamma   90.00
#
_symmetry.space_group_name_H-M   'P 1'
#
loop_
_entity.id
_entity.type
_entity.pdbx_description
1 polymer ?
#
loop_
_entity_poly.entity_id
_entity_poly.type
_entity_poly.pdbx_seq_one_letter_code
_entity_poly.pdbx_strand_id
1 'polypeptide(L)'
;MKMIRFIFSFLCFWISAVVVAQSQNSPESPDVQFVELEPGVSLEVLDWGGDGDPLLFLAGLGNTAHVYEDFAHHFTGNYRVYGLTRRGYGASSQPKYGYDVSTLANDIKGVIDSLGIDKVTLIGHSIAGDEMTVFATRYPERTNKLVYLDAAYDRSDFVTLMQKAPYPPQAQPVMSAADSASSLTVSAYLSNMFGMKYPEEEVLATRTFEEDGTLSGSVTPDQIGVKIIMSLVKPDYQSVQCPSLAVYAVFNHVNELFPNYQDFDQHNKLMAHQAMEVLKPYVLDQIQYFMDHMEGEQVVQFDGADHFIFLTHEREVVNEVLKFLAKPLP
;
A
#
# COMPACT_ATOMS: atom_id res chain seq x y z
N MET A 1 -85.50 -0.63 33.63
CA MET A 1 -84.53 -1.66 33.46
C MET A 1 -83.25 -1.03 33.00
N LYS A 2 -82.25 -1.08 33.84
CA LYS A 2 -81.09 -0.19 33.77
C LYS A 2 -79.97 -0.80 32.90
N MET A 3 -79.49 -0.04 31.89
CA MET A 3 -78.33 -0.30 31.03
C MET A 3 -77.07 0.11 31.79
N ILE A 4 -76.12 -0.80 31.96
CA ILE A 4 -74.84 -0.54 32.56
C ILE A 4 -73.82 -0.35 31.33
N ARG A 5 -73.25 0.85 31.20
CA ARG A 5 -72.23 1.12 30.29
C ARG A 5 -70.85 0.77 30.88
N PHE A 6 -70.11 -0.13 30.24
CA PHE A 6 -68.71 -0.38 30.53
C PHE A 6 -67.80 0.55 29.65
N ILE A 7 -67.03 1.37 30.36
CA ILE A 7 -66.01 2.20 29.72
C ILE A 7 -64.70 1.42 29.76
N PHE A 8 -64.18 1.01 28.59
CA PHE A 8 -62.83 0.47 28.48
C PHE A 8 -61.90 1.63 28.18
N SER A 9 -61.02 1.95 29.16
CA SER A 9 -59.92 2.90 28.99
C SER A 9 -58.75 2.18 28.31
N PHE A 10 -58.44 2.55 27.05
CA PHE A 10 -57.26 2.11 26.33
C PHE A 10 -56.08 3.00 26.77
N LEU A 11 -55.19 2.48 27.59
CA LEU A 11 -53.89 3.11 27.87
C LEU A 11 -52.93 2.78 26.70
N CYS A 12 -52.75 3.72 25.79
CA CYS A 12 -51.65 3.64 24.78
C CYS A 12 -50.34 3.95 25.45
N PHE A 13 -49.52 2.92 25.69
CA PHE A 13 -48.10 3.09 26.01
C PHE A 13 -47.34 3.45 24.73
N TRP A 14 -46.92 4.69 24.61
CA TRP A 14 -45.94 5.12 23.62
C TRP A 14 -44.56 4.66 24.10
N ILE A 15 -44.04 3.57 23.51
CA ILE A 15 -42.62 3.23 23.62
C ILE A 15 -41.89 4.12 22.58
N SER A 16 -41.29 5.20 23.04
CA SER A 16 -40.36 5.96 22.26
C SER A 16 -39.08 5.14 22.07
N ALA A 17 -38.97 4.43 20.95
CA ALA A 17 -37.68 3.85 20.53
C ALA A 17 -36.73 5.02 20.24
N VAL A 18 -35.79 5.24 21.14
CA VAL A 18 -34.61 6.09 20.86
C VAL A 18 -33.74 5.30 19.87
N VAL A 19 -33.90 5.58 18.60
CA VAL A 19 -32.94 5.15 17.59
C VAL A 19 -31.68 5.99 17.85
N VAL A 20 -30.73 5.42 18.56
CA VAL A 20 -29.35 5.93 18.55
C VAL A 20 -28.83 5.69 17.15
N ALA A 21 -28.92 6.70 16.30
CA ALA A 21 -28.17 6.72 15.06
C ALA A 21 -26.68 6.68 15.47
N GLN A 22 -26.06 5.52 15.35
CA GLN A 22 -24.61 5.47 15.26
C GLN A 22 -24.27 6.27 13.99
N SER A 23 -23.75 7.48 14.17
CA SER A 23 -23.07 8.18 13.10
C SER A 23 -21.93 7.25 12.71
N GLN A 24 -22.00 6.66 11.53
CA GLN A 24 -20.81 6.15 10.86
C GLN A 24 -20.00 7.42 10.56
N ASN A 25 -19.12 7.79 11.49
CA ASN A 25 -18.08 8.77 11.19
C ASN A 25 -17.28 8.16 10.05
N SER A 26 -17.31 8.78 8.90
CA SER A 26 -16.31 8.54 7.87
C SER A 26 -14.95 8.70 8.56
N PRO A 27 -13.95 7.84 8.31
CA PRO A 27 -12.62 8.05 8.85
C PRO A 27 -12.20 9.50 8.57
N GLU A 28 -11.60 10.17 9.56
CA GLU A 28 -11.06 11.51 9.34
C GLU A 28 -9.89 11.42 8.38
N SER A 29 -9.83 12.32 7.40
CA SER A 29 -8.65 12.43 6.52
C SER A 29 -7.40 12.66 7.36
N PRO A 30 -6.23 12.15 6.94
CA PRO A 30 -4.99 12.32 7.70
C PRO A 30 -4.57 13.79 7.75
N ASP A 31 -3.92 14.17 8.84
CA ASP A 31 -3.18 15.42 8.88
C ASP A 31 -1.98 15.33 7.94
N VAL A 32 -1.84 16.30 7.03
CA VAL A 32 -0.73 16.36 6.07
C VAL A 32 0.33 17.29 6.62
N GLN A 33 1.55 16.79 6.77
CA GLN A 33 2.70 17.57 7.18
C GLN A 33 3.88 17.38 6.22
N PHE A 34 4.79 18.35 6.19
CA PHE A 34 5.99 18.30 5.37
C PHE A 34 7.22 18.32 6.24
N VAL A 35 8.09 17.31 6.05
CA VAL A 35 9.36 17.20 6.77
C VAL A 35 10.49 17.64 5.85
N GLU A 36 11.16 18.74 6.18
CA GLU A 36 12.35 19.18 5.46
C GLU A 36 13.57 18.40 5.95
N LEU A 37 14.21 17.62 5.05
CA LEU A 37 15.38 16.81 5.34
C LEU A 37 16.70 17.53 5.03
N GLU A 38 16.71 18.29 3.96
CA GLU A 38 17.81 19.12 3.48
C GLU A 38 17.26 20.26 2.63
N PRO A 39 18.02 21.34 2.37
CA PRO A 39 17.52 22.47 1.58
C PRO A 39 16.97 22.03 0.22
N GLY A 40 15.67 22.26 0.03
CA GLY A 40 14.95 21.89 -1.20
C GLY A 40 14.49 20.43 -1.28
N VAL A 41 14.59 19.68 -0.20
CA VAL A 41 14.02 18.33 -0.09
C VAL A 41 13.07 18.27 1.11
N SER A 42 11.80 18.37 0.82
CA SER A 42 10.69 18.28 1.78
C SER A 42 9.81 17.09 1.40
N LEU A 43 9.51 16.22 2.36
CA LEU A 43 8.73 15.03 2.14
C LEU A 43 7.37 15.14 2.82
N GLU A 44 6.34 14.75 2.08
CA GLU A 44 4.98 14.63 2.58
C GLU A 44 4.86 13.45 3.53
N VAL A 45 4.29 13.70 4.70
CA VAL A 45 3.94 12.69 5.70
C VAL A 45 2.47 12.82 6.03
N LEU A 46 1.74 11.74 5.89
CA LEU A 46 0.35 11.63 6.33
C LEU A 46 0.33 11.09 7.76
N ASP A 47 -0.48 11.69 8.61
CA ASP A 47 -0.69 11.30 9.99
C ASP A 47 -2.16 10.97 10.22
N TRP A 48 -2.48 9.67 10.25
CA TRP A 48 -3.84 9.18 10.52
C TRP A 48 -4.19 9.16 12.02
N GLY A 49 -3.28 9.58 12.88
CA GLY A 49 -3.54 9.64 14.32
C GLY A 49 -3.32 8.30 15.01
N GLY A 50 -4.07 8.10 16.09
CA GLY A 50 -3.94 6.96 17.00
C GLY A 50 -2.91 7.19 18.11
N ASP A 51 -2.92 6.32 19.09
CA ASP A 51 -2.02 6.32 20.24
C ASP A 51 -1.29 4.97 20.32
N GLY A 52 -0.03 4.99 20.70
CA GLY A 52 0.78 3.77 20.87
C GLY A 52 2.06 3.79 20.03
N ASP A 53 2.61 2.60 19.78
CA ASP A 53 3.85 2.45 19.04
C ASP A 53 3.71 2.94 17.59
N PRO A 54 4.70 3.66 17.05
CA PRO A 54 4.59 4.24 15.72
C PRO A 54 4.72 3.19 14.62
N LEU A 55 3.80 3.25 13.67
CA LEU A 55 3.84 2.56 12.38
C LEU A 55 4.12 3.59 11.29
N LEU A 56 5.00 3.26 10.34
CA LEU A 56 5.24 4.07 9.16
C LEU A 56 5.01 3.24 7.90
N PHE A 57 4.01 3.63 7.12
CA PHE A 57 3.67 3.02 5.85
C PHE A 57 4.52 3.59 4.71
N LEU A 58 5.03 2.71 3.86
CA LEU A 58 5.89 3.03 2.71
C LEU A 58 5.29 2.44 1.44
N ALA A 59 4.97 3.30 0.48
CA ALA A 59 4.27 2.91 -0.74
C ALA A 59 5.18 2.20 -1.77
N GLY A 60 4.57 1.43 -2.65
CA GLY A 60 5.21 0.84 -3.82
C GLY A 60 5.68 1.87 -4.84
N LEU A 61 6.34 1.41 -5.91
CA LEU A 61 6.75 2.27 -7.02
C LEU A 61 5.49 2.79 -7.75
N GLY A 62 5.48 4.09 -8.04
CA GLY A 62 4.33 4.72 -8.69
C GLY A 62 3.23 5.20 -7.73
N ASN A 63 3.29 4.81 -6.45
CA ASN A 63 2.32 5.19 -5.44
C ASN A 63 2.89 6.20 -4.43
N THR A 64 1.96 6.88 -3.75
CA THR A 64 2.18 7.76 -2.61
C THR A 64 1.64 7.13 -1.33
N ALA A 65 1.79 7.79 -0.18
CA ALA A 65 1.20 7.33 1.07
C ALA A 65 -0.34 7.27 1.02
N HIS A 66 -0.98 8.03 0.14
CA HIS A 66 -2.43 8.07 -0.03
C HIS A 66 -3.03 6.73 -0.51
N VAL A 67 -2.21 5.82 -1.06
CA VAL A 67 -2.68 4.46 -1.41
C VAL A 67 -3.17 3.67 -0.20
N TYR A 68 -2.76 4.07 1.00
CA TYR A 68 -3.15 3.41 2.26
C TYR A 68 -4.35 4.07 2.96
N GLU A 69 -5.07 4.99 2.32
CA GLU A 69 -6.12 5.79 2.94
C GLU A 69 -7.11 4.95 3.77
N ASP A 70 -7.69 3.93 3.19
CA ASP A 70 -8.60 3.03 3.92
C ASP A 70 -7.83 2.06 4.85
N PHE A 71 -6.73 1.49 4.38
CA PHE A 71 -5.97 0.45 5.08
C PHE A 71 -5.36 0.94 6.41
N ALA A 72 -4.83 2.16 6.44
CA ALA A 72 -4.14 2.73 7.60
C ALA A 72 -5.06 2.89 8.83
N HIS A 73 -6.33 3.22 8.61
CA HIS A 73 -7.31 3.40 9.68
C HIS A 73 -7.53 2.15 10.55
N HIS A 74 -7.31 0.96 10.01
CA HIS A 74 -7.43 -0.29 10.79
C HIS A 74 -6.44 -0.39 11.94
N PHE A 75 -5.39 0.40 11.95
CA PHE A 75 -4.30 0.35 12.93
C PHE A 75 -4.39 1.46 13.97
N THR A 76 -5.11 2.56 13.71
CA THR A 76 -5.16 3.75 14.58
C THR A 76 -5.73 3.48 15.97
N GLY A 77 -6.46 2.39 16.16
CA GLY A 77 -7.01 2.01 17.46
C GLY A 77 -5.96 1.59 18.51
N ASN A 78 -4.75 1.20 18.08
CA ASN A 78 -3.71 0.66 18.96
C ASN A 78 -2.30 1.21 18.64
N TYR A 79 -2.15 1.93 17.55
CA TYR A 79 -0.85 2.40 17.04
C TYR A 79 -0.96 3.85 16.61
N ARG A 80 0.15 4.60 16.66
CA ARG A 80 0.29 5.89 15.98
C ARG A 80 0.69 5.64 14.53
N VAL A 81 -0.14 6.07 13.58
CA VAL A 81 -0.06 5.66 12.18
C VAL A 81 0.36 6.80 11.28
N TYR A 82 1.48 6.62 10.58
CA TYR A 82 2.03 7.55 9.61
C TYR A 82 2.20 6.89 8.24
N GLY A 83 2.17 7.71 7.19
CA GLY A 83 2.52 7.32 5.83
C GLY A 83 3.54 8.28 5.24
N LEU A 84 4.57 7.77 4.59
CA LEU A 84 5.59 8.58 3.94
C LEU A 84 5.42 8.52 2.42
N THR A 85 5.20 9.67 1.80
CA THR A 85 5.33 9.83 0.36
C THR A 85 6.80 10.04 0.01
N ARG A 86 7.35 9.09 -0.76
CA ARG A 86 8.76 9.09 -1.19
C ARG A 86 9.12 10.34 -1.97
N ARG A 87 10.38 10.82 -1.86
CA ARG A 87 10.90 11.88 -2.75
C ARG A 87 10.63 11.57 -4.22
N GLY A 88 10.21 12.57 -4.97
CA GLY A 88 9.87 12.44 -6.39
C GLY A 88 8.41 12.06 -6.65
N TYR A 89 7.62 11.73 -5.63
CA TYR A 89 6.23 11.31 -5.74
C TYR A 89 5.29 12.29 -5.04
N GLY A 90 4.07 12.39 -5.55
CA GLY A 90 3.01 13.21 -4.95
C GLY A 90 3.44 14.64 -4.65
N ALA A 91 3.14 15.11 -3.45
CA ALA A 91 3.51 16.44 -2.97
C ALA A 91 4.95 16.52 -2.41
N SER A 92 5.67 15.40 -2.31
CA SER A 92 7.08 15.40 -1.93
C SER A 92 7.96 16.05 -3.00
N SER A 93 9.03 16.72 -2.59
CA SER A 93 10.00 17.36 -3.51
C SER A 93 10.58 16.41 -4.55
N GLN A 94 10.83 16.95 -5.75
CA GLN A 94 11.42 16.23 -6.88
C GLN A 94 12.85 16.70 -7.16
N PRO A 95 13.85 16.40 -6.30
CA PRO A 95 15.22 16.81 -6.49
C PRO A 95 15.83 16.11 -7.73
N LYS A 96 16.94 16.64 -8.23
CA LYS A 96 17.62 16.06 -9.41
C LYS A 96 18.31 14.72 -9.11
N TYR A 97 18.57 14.39 -7.85
CA TYR A 97 19.36 13.24 -7.37
C TYR A 97 18.78 12.67 -6.07
N GLY A 98 19.38 11.59 -5.57
CA GLY A 98 18.98 10.97 -4.30
C GLY A 98 17.84 9.97 -4.47
N TYR A 99 17.77 9.31 -5.61
CA TYR A 99 16.77 8.29 -5.89
C TYR A 99 17.30 6.86 -5.72
N ASP A 100 18.49 6.72 -5.16
CA ASP A 100 19.05 5.42 -4.81
C ASP A 100 18.46 4.91 -3.48
N VAL A 101 18.35 3.58 -3.35
CA VAL A 101 17.72 2.92 -2.19
C VAL A 101 18.39 3.31 -0.86
N SER A 102 19.70 3.61 -0.90
CA SER A 102 20.47 4.05 0.27
C SER A 102 20.03 5.45 0.76
N THR A 103 19.79 6.37 -0.17
CA THR A 103 19.24 7.71 0.14
C THR A 103 17.78 7.59 0.62
N LEU A 104 16.97 6.74 -0.02
CA LEU A 104 15.57 6.55 0.39
C LEU A 104 15.47 5.96 1.82
N ALA A 105 16.37 5.06 2.20
CA ALA A 105 16.46 4.58 3.57
C ALA A 105 16.91 5.69 4.56
N ASN A 106 17.78 6.61 4.14
CA ASN A 106 18.14 7.77 4.97
C ASN A 106 16.96 8.76 5.11
N ASP A 107 16.11 8.88 4.11
CA ASP A 107 14.89 9.69 4.18
C ASP A 107 13.97 9.18 5.27
N ILE A 108 13.76 7.86 5.35
CA ILE A 108 12.99 7.25 6.45
C ILE A 108 13.58 7.67 7.79
N LYS A 109 14.92 7.59 7.95
CA LYS A 109 15.59 8.02 9.18
C LYS A 109 15.34 9.50 9.49
N GLY A 110 15.52 10.36 8.49
CA GLY A 110 15.31 11.81 8.67
C GLY A 110 13.87 12.14 9.07
N VAL A 111 12.89 11.44 8.49
CA VAL A 111 11.47 11.62 8.82
C VAL A 111 11.20 11.20 10.27
N ILE A 112 11.61 10.00 10.69
CA ILE A 112 11.36 9.57 12.08
C ILE A 112 12.12 10.41 13.11
N ASP A 113 13.30 10.95 12.78
CA ASP A 113 14.03 11.88 13.63
C ASP A 113 13.24 13.20 13.80
N SER A 114 12.71 13.75 12.71
CA SER A 114 11.91 14.98 12.71
C SER A 114 10.60 14.81 13.49
N LEU A 115 9.99 13.64 13.43
CA LEU A 115 8.77 13.30 14.19
C LEU A 115 9.04 12.97 15.67
N GLY A 116 10.32 12.92 16.10
CA GLY A 116 10.70 12.53 17.46
C GLY A 116 10.47 11.04 17.77
N ILE A 117 10.42 10.20 16.74
CA ILE A 117 10.21 8.76 16.87
C ILE A 117 11.57 8.09 17.13
N ASP A 118 11.71 7.44 18.28
CA ASP A 118 12.93 6.70 18.63
C ASP A 118 13.05 5.41 17.83
N LYS A 119 12.01 4.58 17.85
CA LYS A 119 11.94 3.33 17.10
C LYS A 119 10.60 3.23 16.34
N VAL A 120 10.63 2.66 15.15
CA VAL A 120 9.48 2.54 14.27
C VAL A 120 9.26 1.12 13.79
N THR A 121 8.02 0.73 13.59
CA THR A 121 7.67 -0.44 12.76
C THR A 121 7.41 0.05 11.34
N LEU A 122 8.11 -0.52 10.37
CA LEU A 122 7.91 -0.21 8.95
C LEU A 122 6.98 -1.23 8.31
N ILE A 123 6.01 -0.73 7.55
CA ILE A 123 5.06 -1.54 6.77
C ILE A 123 5.16 -1.05 5.33
N GLY A 124 5.69 -1.89 4.45
CA GLY A 124 5.98 -1.46 3.09
C GLY A 124 5.46 -2.41 2.01
N HIS A 125 4.96 -1.81 0.93
CA HIS A 125 4.49 -2.51 -0.25
C HIS A 125 5.55 -2.51 -1.35
N SER A 126 5.68 -3.65 -2.05
CA SER A 126 6.48 -3.75 -3.27
C SER A 126 7.91 -3.26 -3.07
N ILE A 127 8.38 -2.28 -3.85
CA ILE A 127 9.75 -1.74 -3.81
C ILE A 127 10.14 -1.13 -2.46
N ALA A 128 9.17 -0.76 -1.62
CA ALA A 128 9.46 -0.29 -0.26
C ALA A 128 10.16 -1.35 0.59
N GLY A 129 10.02 -2.64 0.25
CA GLY A 129 10.75 -3.72 0.89
C GLY A 129 12.28 -3.58 0.80
N ASP A 130 12.79 -3.05 -0.32
CA ASP A 130 14.22 -2.79 -0.51
C ASP A 130 14.69 -1.66 0.42
N GLU A 131 13.91 -0.58 0.53
CA GLU A 131 14.20 0.56 1.41
C GLU A 131 14.17 0.16 2.88
N MET A 132 13.14 -0.61 3.29
CA MET A 132 12.97 -1.10 4.65
C MET A 132 14.11 -2.03 5.06
N THR A 133 14.53 -2.94 4.18
CA THR A 133 15.64 -3.86 4.45
C THR A 133 16.94 -3.08 4.63
N VAL A 134 17.24 -2.10 3.75
CA VAL A 134 18.42 -1.23 3.89
C VAL A 134 18.34 -0.39 5.15
N PHE A 135 17.16 0.15 5.50
CA PHE A 135 16.97 0.90 6.74
C PHE A 135 17.26 0.03 7.96
N ALA A 136 16.63 -1.15 8.06
CA ALA A 136 16.76 -2.04 9.22
C ALA A 136 18.17 -2.59 9.42
N THR A 137 18.89 -2.87 8.32
CA THR A 137 20.30 -3.31 8.41
C THR A 137 21.23 -2.17 8.82
N ARG A 138 20.94 -0.94 8.42
CA ARG A 138 21.77 0.23 8.74
C ARG A 138 21.46 0.83 10.12
N TYR A 139 20.21 0.78 10.54
CA TYR A 139 19.69 1.37 11.78
C TYR A 139 18.91 0.36 12.60
N PRO A 140 19.54 -0.77 13.02
CA PRO A 140 18.82 -1.83 13.76
C PRO A 140 18.24 -1.33 15.08
N GLU A 141 18.91 -0.38 15.75
CA GLU A 141 18.44 0.23 16.99
C GLU A 141 17.19 1.13 16.81
N ARG A 142 16.88 1.53 15.58
CA ARG A 142 15.73 2.37 15.22
C ARG A 142 14.53 1.56 14.68
N THR A 143 14.69 0.23 14.56
CA THR A 143 13.68 -0.64 13.95
C THR A 143 13.04 -1.54 15.00
N ASN A 144 11.70 -1.50 15.13
CA ASN A 144 10.96 -2.41 16.00
C ASN A 144 10.61 -3.70 15.25
N LYS A 145 9.93 -3.59 14.12
CA LYS A 145 9.46 -4.72 13.29
C LYS A 145 9.41 -4.31 11.82
N LEU A 146 9.42 -5.30 10.93
CA LEU A 146 9.18 -5.10 9.50
C LEU A 146 7.96 -5.91 9.04
N VAL A 147 7.12 -5.29 8.22
CA VAL A 147 6.01 -5.96 7.54
C VAL A 147 6.14 -5.70 6.04
N TYR A 148 6.37 -6.76 5.29
CA TYR A 148 6.51 -6.76 3.84
C TYR A 148 5.17 -7.15 3.21
N LEU A 149 4.49 -6.22 2.56
CA LEU A 149 3.24 -6.45 1.82
C LEU A 149 3.59 -6.70 0.35
N ASP A 150 3.72 -7.96 -0.03
CA ASP A 150 4.23 -8.42 -1.33
C ASP A 150 5.53 -7.70 -1.73
N ALA A 151 6.46 -7.61 -0.78
CA ALA A 151 7.60 -6.71 -0.82
C ALA A 151 8.97 -7.36 -0.57
N ALA A 152 9.02 -8.58 0.01
CA ALA A 152 10.27 -9.25 0.36
C ALA A 152 10.85 -10.02 -0.84
N TYR A 153 11.41 -9.29 -1.81
CA TYR A 153 11.98 -9.83 -3.05
C TYR A 153 13.42 -9.35 -3.27
N ASP A 154 14.27 -10.20 -3.85
CA ASP A 154 15.53 -9.76 -4.45
C ASP A 154 15.26 -9.20 -5.85
N ARG A 155 15.30 -7.88 -5.96
CA ARG A 155 15.08 -7.16 -7.21
C ARG A 155 16.39 -6.65 -7.84
N SER A 156 17.54 -7.11 -7.37
CA SER A 156 18.84 -6.67 -7.89
C SER A 156 19.01 -6.93 -9.39
N ASP A 157 18.36 -8.01 -9.90
CA ASP A 157 18.33 -8.37 -11.32
C ASP A 157 16.97 -8.09 -12.00
N PHE A 158 16.18 -7.16 -11.47
CA PHE A 158 14.81 -6.90 -11.94
C PHE A 158 14.72 -6.61 -13.43
N VAL A 159 15.66 -5.86 -13.99
CA VAL A 159 15.72 -5.55 -15.43
C VAL A 159 15.87 -6.83 -16.26
N THR A 160 16.75 -7.74 -15.83
CA THR A 160 16.96 -9.03 -16.49
C THR A 160 15.72 -9.92 -16.37
N LEU A 161 15.04 -9.90 -15.21
CA LEU A 161 13.79 -10.63 -15.01
C LEU A 161 12.70 -10.13 -15.99
N MET A 162 12.51 -8.82 -16.10
CA MET A 162 11.52 -8.22 -17.00
C MET A 162 11.82 -8.47 -18.49
N GLN A 163 13.10 -8.59 -18.87
CA GLN A 163 13.46 -9.00 -20.24
C GLN A 163 13.05 -10.45 -20.55
N LYS A 164 13.01 -11.31 -19.55
CA LYS A 164 12.59 -12.74 -19.70
C LYS A 164 11.08 -12.92 -19.58
N ALA A 165 10.40 -12.05 -18.84
CA ALA A 165 8.96 -12.06 -18.63
C ALA A 165 8.30 -10.96 -19.46
N PRO A 166 7.93 -11.21 -20.72
CA PRO A 166 7.38 -10.19 -21.60
C PRO A 166 6.05 -9.67 -21.06
N TYR A 167 5.99 -8.38 -20.77
CA TYR A 167 4.76 -7.75 -20.29
C TYR A 167 3.86 -7.39 -21.48
N PRO A 168 2.61 -7.90 -21.53
CA PRO A 168 1.70 -7.63 -22.64
C PRO A 168 1.37 -6.15 -22.73
N PRO A 169 1.53 -5.47 -23.90
CA PRO A 169 1.14 -4.06 -24.06
C PRO A 169 -0.32 -3.78 -23.68
N GLN A 170 -1.25 -4.71 -23.96
CA GLN A 170 -2.67 -4.58 -23.60
C GLN A 170 -2.95 -4.66 -22.09
N ALA A 171 -1.97 -5.05 -21.27
CA ALA A 171 -2.09 -4.98 -19.81
C ALA A 171 -2.02 -3.53 -19.29
N GLN A 172 -1.57 -2.58 -20.11
CA GLN A 172 -1.56 -1.15 -19.74
C GLN A 172 -2.97 -0.58 -19.72
N PRO A 173 -3.31 0.27 -18.74
CA PRO A 173 -4.60 0.94 -18.69
C PRO A 173 -4.86 1.79 -19.94
N VAL A 174 -6.01 1.61 -20.56
CA VAL A 174 -6.48 2.43 -21.68
C VAL A 174 -7.81 3.04 -21.30
N MET A 175 -7.77 4.32 -20.88
CA MET A 175 -8.95 5.06 -20.43
C MET A 175 -9.68 5.69 -21.62
N SER A 176 -11.01 5.59 -21.62
CA SER A 176 -11.86 6.38 -22.52
C SER A 176 -11.92 7.85 -22.06
N ALA A 177 -12.49 8.74 -22.89
CA ALA A 177 -12.74 10.10 -22.48
C ALA A 177 -13.68 10.21 -21.26
N ALA A 178 -14.59 9.24 -21.09
CA ALA A 178 -15.47 9.20 -19.93
C ALA A 178 -14.72 8.76 -18.65
N ASP A 179 -13.79 7.81 -18.78
CA ASP A 179 -12.98 7.32 -17.66
C ASP A 179 -11.97 8.37 -17.17
N SER A 180 -11.50 9.25 -18.07
CA SER A 180 -10.52 10.30 -17.79
C SER A 180 -11.13 11.67 -17.46
N ALA A 181 -12.47 11.75 -17.31
CA ALA A 181 -13.19 13.02 -17.15
C ALA A 181 -13.03 13.69 -15.76
N SER A 182 -12.61 12.94 -14.74
CA SER A 182 -12.37 13.46 -13.39
C SER A 182 -11.52 12.46 -12.57
N SER A 183 -11.00 12.90 -11.42
CA SER A 183 -10.33 12.02 -10.45
C SER A 183 -11.21 10.85 -10.03
N LEU A 184 -12.49 11.11 -9.79
CA LEU A 184 -13.48 10.10 -9.39
C LEU A 184 -13.68 9.03 -10.49
N THR A 185 -13.78 9.45 -11.77
CA THR A 185 -13.94 8.49 -12.87
C THR A 185 -12.66 7.70 -13.13
N VAL A 186 -11.49 8.31 -12.95
CA VAL A 186 -10.19 7.62 -13.00
C VAL A 186 -10.09 6.58 -11.87
N SER A 187 -10.44 6.95 -10.63
CA SER A 187 -10.47 6.01 -9.48
C SER A 187 -11.44 4.85 -9.73
N ALA A 188 -12.63 5.13 -10.24
CA ALA A 188 -13.62 4.11 -10.58
C ALA A 188 -13.12 3.17 -11.69
N TYR A 189 -12.45 3.70 -12.72
CA TYR A 189 -11.83 2.91 -13.78
C TYR A 189 -10.74 1.97 -13.23
N LEU A 190 -9.82 2.50 -12.40
CA LEU A 190 -8.77 1.70 -11.77
C LEU A 190 -9.36 0.66 -10.82
N SER A 191 -10.39 1.02 -10.05
CA SER A 191 -11.10 0.09 -9.17
C SER A 191 -11.71 -1.08 -9.93
N ASN A 192 -12.35 -0.82 -11.06
CA ASN A 192 -12.91 -1.87 -11.92
C ASN A 192 -11.81 -2.72 -12.56
N MET A 193 -10.72 -2.09 -13.01
CA MET A 193 -9.62 -2.77 -13.68
C MET A 193 -8.91 -3.74 -12.73
N PHE A 194 -8.65 -3.32 -11.49
CA PHE A 194 -7.94 -4.15 -10.50
C PHE A 194 -8.86 -4.99 -9.61
N GLY A 195 -10.19 -4.82 -9.72
CA GLY A 195 -11.15 -5.56 -8.89
C GLY A 195 -11.12 -5.19 -7.41
N MET A 196 -10.66 -3.97 -7.08
CA MET A 196 -10.51 -3.46 -5.72
C MET A 196 -10.92 -2.00 -5.63
N LYS A 197 -11.17 -1.47 -4.44
CA LYS A 197 -11.37 -0.03 -4.24
C LYS A 197 -10.01 0.69 -4.35
N TYR A 198 -9.82 1.48 -5.41
CA TYR A 198 -8.62 2.30 -5.57
C TYR A 198 -8.90 3.71 -5.00
N PRO A 199 -8.10 4.22 -4.03
CA PRO A 199 -8.39 5.50 -3.38
C PRO A 199 -8.36 6.67 -4.36
N GLU A 200 -9.36 7.57 -4.29
CA GLU A 200 -9.38 8.80 -5.11
C GLU A 200 -8.24 9.74 -4.68
N GLU A 201 -7.91 9.77 -3.41
CA GLU A 201 -6.81 10.54 -2.82
C GLU A 201 -5.48 10.17 -3.48
N GLU A 202 -5.25 8.88 -3.73
CA GLU A 202 -4.06 8.40 -4.46
C GLU A 202 -4.08 8.85 -5.93
N VAL A 203 -5.24 8.89 -6.57
CA VAL A 203 -5.38 9.42 -7.93
C VAL A 203 -5.04 10.91 -7.96
N LEU A 204 -5.55 11.70 -7.01
CA LEU A 204 -5.26 13.13 -6.89
C LEU A 204 -3.79 13.42 -6.58
N ALA A 205 -3.15 12.54 -5.80
CA ALA A 205 -1.73 12.67 -5.45
C ALA A 205 -0.78 12.30 -6.59
N THR A 206 -1.21 11.40 -7.50
CA THR A 206 -0.33 10.84 -8.56
C THR A 206 -0.61 11.37 -9.96
N ARG A 207 -1.76 12.02 -10.17
CA ARG A 207 -2.20 12.50 -11.50
C ARG A 207 -2.39 14.00 -11.52
N THR A 208 -2.24 14.58 -12.69
CA THR A 208 -2.57 15.98 -12.96
C THR A 208 -3.87 16.08 -13.77
N PHE A 209 -4.62 17.15 -13.52
CA PHE A 209 -5.91 17.40 -14.15
C PHE A 209 -5.95 18.82 -14.74
N GLU A 210 -6.68 18.98 -15.85
CA GLU A 210 -6.99 20.28 -16.43
C GLU A 210 -8.02 21.03 -15.56
N GLU A 211 -8.27 22.31 -15.85
CA GLU A 211 -9.24 23.14 -15.12
C GLU A 211 -10.67 22.58 -15.16
N ASP A 212 -11.00 21.84 -16.23
CA ASP A 212 -12.33 21.20 -16.38
C ASP A 212 -12.41 19.84 -15.66
N GLY A 213 -11.34 19.41 -14.97
CA GLY A 213 -11.26 18.15 -14.25
C GLY A 213 -10.74 16.95 -15.07
N THR A 214 -10.49 17.14 -16.38
CA THR A 214 -10.00 16.05 -17.24
C THR A 214 -8.55 15.67 -16.90
N LEU A 215 -8.26 14.37 -16.86
CA LEU A 215 -6.91 13.83 -16.64
C LEU A 215 -5.94 14.36 -17.71
N SER A 216 -4.84 14.97 -17.30
CA SER A 216 -3.83 15.55 -18.19
C SER A 216 -2.45 14.86 -18.13
N GLY A 217 -2.14 14.15 -17.05
CA GLY A 217 -0.83 13.50 -16.94
C GLY A 217 -0.52 12.88 -15.59
N SER A 218 0.76 12.72 -15.31
CA SER A 218 1.29 12.21 -14.05
C SER A 218 2.09 13.28 -13.32
N VAL A 219 1.98 13.31 -11.99
CA VAL A 219 2.77 14.21 -11.13
C VAL A 219 4.26 13.83 -11.16
N THR A 220 4.55 12.52 -11.13
CA THR A 220 5.92 11.99 -11.10
C THR A 220 6.43 11.70 -12.51
N PRO A 221 7.58 12.25 -12.91
CA PRO A 221 8.22 11.88 -14.16
C PRO A 221 8.71 10.42 -14.19
N ASP A 222 8.49 9.70 -15.29
CA ASP A 222 8.82 8.27 -15.44
C ASP A 222 10.28 7.93 -15.11
N GLN A 223 11.21 8.85 -15.41
CA GLN A 223 12.64 8.65 -15.14
C GLN A 223 12.98 8.49 -13.67
N ILE A 224 12.12 8.95 -12.75
CA ILE A 224 12.33 8.78 -11.30
C ILE A 224 12.23 7.31 -10.94
N GLY A 225 11.17 6.63 -11.38
CA GLY A 225 11.00 5.19 -11.19
C GLY A 225 12.18 4.39 -11.76
N VAL A 226 12.63 4.74 -12.95
CA VAL A 226 13.81 4.09 -13.56
C VAL A 226 15.06 4.25 -12.70
N LYS A 227 15.34 5.46 -12.17
CA LYS A 227 16.50 5.69 -11.28
C LYS A 227 16.44 4.83 -10.02
N ILE A 228 15.26 4.67 -9.43
CA ILE A 228 15.08 3.82 -8.24
C ILE A 228 15.35 2.36 -8.60
N ILE A 229 14.72 1.82 -9.65
CA ILE A 229 14.92 0.44 -10.10
C ILE A 229 16.38 0.14 -10.36
N MET A 230 17.10 1.04 -11.03
CA MET A 230 18.52 0.87 -11.36
C MET A 230 19.45 0.95 -10.15
N SER A 231 18.96 1.35 -8.99
CA SER A 231 19.73 1.45 -7.75
C SER A 231 19.52 0.26 -6.79
N LEU A 232 18.60 -0.65 -7.12
CA LEU A 232 18.26 -1.78 -6.26
C LEU A 232 19.45 -2.71 -6.08
N VAL A 233 19.61 -3.19 -4.87
CA VAL A 233 20.68 -4.09 -4.47
C VAL A 233 20.11 -5.38 -3.91
N LYS A 234 20.91 -6.43 -3.90
CA LYS A 234 20.49 -7.68 -3.25
C LYS A 234 20.20 -7.43 -1.77
N PRO A 235 19.01 -7.85 -1.26
CA PRO A 235 18.64 -7.63 0.12
C PRO A 235 19.52 -8.47 1.08
N ASP A 236 20.02 -7.83 2.11
CA ASP A 236 20.78 -8.48 3.18
C ASP A 236 19.86 -8.85 4.36
N TYR A 237 19.01 -9.85 4.15
CA TYR A 237 18.08 -10.32 5.18
C TYR A 237 18.76 -10.86 6.43
N GLN A 238 19.97 -11.44 6.29
CA GLN A 238 20.73 -12.02 7.43
C GLN A 238 21.19 -10.95 8.42
N SER A 239 21.35 -9.71 8.00
CA SER A 239 21.74 -8.60 8.86
C SER A 239 20.54 -7.88 9.52
N VAL A 240 19.31 -8.25 9.20
CA VAL A 240 18.10 -7.70 9.85
C VAL A 240 17.97 -8.32 11.25
N GLN A 241 17.85 -7.48 12.29
CA GLN A 241 17.88 -7.90 13.70
C GLN A 241 16.51 -7.81 14.39
N CYS A 242 15.45 -7.50 13.66
CA CYS A 242 14.11 -7.35 14.22
C CYS A 242 13.14 -8.41 13.66
N PRO A 243 12.06 -8.75 14.41
CA PRO A 243 11.02 -9.62 13.89
C PRO A 243 10.43 -9.10 12.59
N SER A 244 10.16 -10.00 11.64
CA SER A 244 9.68 -9.66 10.32
C SER A 244 8.51 -10.53 9.89
N LEU A 245 7.52 -9.92 9.25
CA LEU A 245 6.39 -10.60 8.59
C LEU A 245 6.46 -10.31 7.09
N ALA A 246 6.46 -11.35 6.28
CA ALA A 246 6.25 -11.22 4.84
C ALA A 246 4.90 -11.82 4.45
N VAL A 247 4.06 -10.98 3.84
CA VAL A 247 2.76 -11.37 3.27
C VAL A 247 2.93 -11.37 1.75
N TYR A 248 2.82 -12.54 1.13
CA TYR A 248 3.03 -12.71 -0.30
C TYR A 248 1.72 -12.95 -1.05
N ALA A 249 1.59 -12.31 -2.20
CA ALA A 249 0.60 -12.64 -3.20
C ALA A 249 1.15 -13.75 -4.11
N VAL A 250 0.44 -14.87 -4.16
CA VAL A 250 0.81 -16.00 -5.03
C VAL A 250 -0.26 -16.20 -6.08
N PHE A 251 0.00 -15.75 -7.29
CA PHE A 251 -0.92 -15.93 -8.40
C PHE A 251 -0.85 -17.37 -8.95
N ASN A 252 -2.01 -17.97 -9.20
CA ASN A 252 -2.18 -19.30 -9.74
C ASN A 252 -2.66 -19.29 -11.19
N HIS A 253 -3.36 -18.23 -11.58
CA HIS A 253 -3.95 -18.06 -12.90
C HIS A 253 -3.49 -16.75 -13.53
N VAL A 254 -3.45 -16.72 -14.85
CA VAL A 254 -2.96 -15.58 -15.63
C VAL A 254 -3.78 -14.30 -15.42
N ASN A 255 -5.07 -14.44 -15.12
CA ASN A 255 -5.96 -13.30 -14.84
C ASN A 255 -5.72 -12.67 -13.45
N GLU A 256 -5.05 -13.35 -12.54
CA GLU A 256 -4.61 -12.79 -11.26
C GLU A 256 -3.38 -11.89 -11.43
N LEU A 257 -2.54 -12.21 -12.41
CA LEU A 257 -1.39 -11.39 -12.81
C LEU A 257 -1.79 -10.25 -13.76
N PHE A 258 -2.80 -10.49 -14.63
CA PHE A 258 -3.31 -9.55 -15.62
C PHE A 258 -4.84 -9.49 -15.53
N PRO A 259 -5.42 -8.60 -14.71
CA PRO A 259 -6.88 -8.57 -14.47
C PRO A 259 -7.72 -8.41 -15.75
N ASN A 260 -7.22 -7.67 -16.73
CA ASN A 260 -7.86 -7.47 -18.05
C ASN A 260 -7.50 -8.53 -19.12
N TYR A 261 -6.94 -9.68 -18.72
CA TYR A 261 -6.52 -10.76 -19.63
C TYR A 261 -7.61 -11.22 -20.61
N GLN A 262 -8.89 -11.16 -20.21
CA GLN A 262 -10.00 -11.60 -21.07
C GLN A 262 -10.09 -10.76 -22.34
N ASP A 263 -9.73 -9.49 -22.27
CA ASP A 263 -9.79 -8.51 -23.37
C ASP A 263 -8.56 -8.58 -24.29
N PHE A 264 -7.55 -9.39 -23.94
CA PHE A 264 -6.32 -9.52 -24.74
C PHE A 264 -6.59 -10.23 -26.06
N ASP A 265 -5.92 -9.77 -27.12
CA ASP A 265 -5.81 -10.52 -28.35
C ASP A 265 -4.94 -11.78 -28.16
N GLN A 266 -4.87 -12.64 -29.18
CA GLN A 266 -4.16 -13.91 -29.10
C GLN A 266 -2.65 -13.74 -28.84
N HIS A 267 -2.03 -12.68 -29.38
CA HIS A 267 -0.60 -12.40 -29.18
C HIS A 267 -0.33 -11.99 -27.72
N ASN A 268 -1.11 -11.05 -27.20
CA ASN A 268 -0.98 -10.61 -25.80
C ASN A 268 -1.34 -11.72 -24.80
N LYS A 269 -2.30 -12.61 -25.12
CA LYS A 269 -2.57 -13.81 -24.31
C LYS A 269 -1.35 -14.75 -24.24
N LEU A 270 -0.66 -14.95 -25.35
CA LEU A 270 0.57 -15.74 -25.35
C LEU A 270 1.67 -15.09 -24.49
N MET A 271 1.88 -13.79 -24.63
CA MET A 271 2.84 -13.04 -23.80
C MET A 271 2.51 -13.14 -22.31
N ALA A 272 1.22 -13.02 -21.94
CA ALA A 272 0.78 -13.14 -20.55
C ALA A 272 1.10 -14.53 -19.96
N HIS A 273 0.88 -15.61 -20.70
CA HIS A 273 1.27 -16.95 -20.27
C HIS A 273 2.80 -17.09 -20.13
N GLN A 274 3.58 -16.57 -21.07
CA GLN A 274 5.04 -16.59 -20.99
C GLN A 274 5.56 -15.78 -19.77
N ALA A 275 4.96 -14.62 -19.49
CA ALA A 275 5.26 -13.86 -18.28
C ALA A 275 4.98 -14.68 -17.03
N MET A 276 3.84 -15.33 -16.94
CA MET A 276 3.47 -16.19 -15.81
C MET A 276 4.45 -17.35 -15.60
N GLU A 277 4.90 -18.03 -16.68
CA GLU A 277 5.88 -19.11 -16.60
C GLU A 277 7.24 -18.65 -16.02
N VAL A 278 7.59 -17.39 -16.16
CA VAL A 278 8.81 -16.81 -15.59
C VAL A 278 8.57 -16.27 -14.18
N LEU A 279 7.48 -15.52 -13.96
CA LEU A 279 7.26 -14.79 -12.73
C LEU A 279 6.80 -15.69 -11.57
N LYS A 280 6.00 -16.73 -11.84
CA LYS A 280 5.54 -17.64 -10.76
C LYS A 280 6.68 -18.40 -10.08
N PRO A 281 7.60 -19.06 -10.80
CA PRO A 281 8.77 -19.67 -10.16
C PRO A 281 9.63 -18.63 -9.41
N TYR A 282 9.83 -17.44 -10.00
CA TYR A 282 10.56 -16.36 -9.33
C TYR A 282 9.93 -16.03 -7.96
N VAL A 283 8.61 -15.81 -7.88
CA VAL A 283 7.93 -15.52 -6.61
C VAL A 283 8.17 -16.64 -5.58
N LEU A 284 8.01 -17.90 -5.99
CA LEU A 284 8.21 -19.04 -5.10
C LEU A 284 9.67 -19.15 -4.61
N ASP A 285 10.64 -18.91 -5.48
CA ASP A 285 12.06 -18.87 -5.14
C ASP A 285 12.37 -17.72 -4.16
N GLN A 286 11.72 -16.56 -4.33
CA GLN A 286 11.89 -15.43 -3.40
C GLN A 286 11.31 -15.70 -2.01
N ILE A 287 10.16 -16.37 -1.93
CA ILE A 287 9.58 -16.81 -0.65
C ILE A 287 10.57 -17.74 0.08
N GLN A 288 11.10 -18.71 -0.65
CA GLN A 288 12.10 -19.63 -0.08
C GLN A 288 13.38 -18.89 0.32
N TYR A 289 13.86 -17.97 -0.54
CA TYR A 289 15.04 -17.17 -0.25
C TYR A 289 14.88 -16.33 1.03
N PHE A 290 13.72 -15.70 1.22
CA PHE A 290 13.41 -14.95 2.44
C PHE A 290 13.43 -15.87 3.68
N MET A 291 12.76 -17.03 3.63
CA MET A 291 12.72 -18.00 4.72
C MET A 291 14.11 -18.55 5.08
N ASP A 292 14.98 -18.73 4.09
CA ASP A 292 16.33 -19.27 4.31
C ASP A 292 17.31 -18.23 4.90
N HIS A 293 17.00 -16.92 4.79
CA HIS A 293 17.98 -15.86 5.12
C HIS A 293 17.48 -14.85 6.16
N MET A 294 16.18 -14.80 6.47
CA MET A 294 15.63 -13.91 7.49
C MET A 294 15.45 -14.68 8.80
N GLU A 295 16.13 -14.28 9.85
CA GLU A 295 15.95 -14.90 11.17
C GLU A 295 14.70 -14.34 11.87
N GLY A 296 13.90 -15.24 12.48
CA GLY A 296 12.68 -14.85 13.21
C GLY A 296 11.53 -14.37 12.33
N GLU A 297 11.54 -14.80 11.07
CA GLU A 297 10.53 -14.48 10.07
C GLU A 297 9.19 -15.17 10.32
N GLN A 298 8.14 -14.53 9.81
CA GLN A 298 6.83 -15.13 9.59
C GLN A 298 6.47 -14.91 8.12
N VAL A 299 5.97 -15.96 7.48
CA VAL A 299 5.55 -15.91 6.09
C VAL A 299 4.08 -16.30 6.01
N VAL A 300 3.29 -15.47 5.35
CA VAL A 300 1.90 -15.73 5.02
C VAL A 300 1.76 -15.62 3.49
N GLN A 301 1.12 -16.59 2.87
CA GLN A 301 0.87 -16.63 1.45
C GLN A 301 -0.63 -16.58 1.19
N PHE A 302 -1.04 -15.74 0.25
CA PHE A 302 -2.42 -15.66 -0.22
C PHE A 302 -2.47 -16.18 -1.66
N ASP A 303 -3.03 -17.36 -1.81
CA ASP A 303 -3.23 -17.98 -3.13
C ASP A 303 -4.33 -17.24 -3.91
N GLY A 304 -4.05 -16.97 -5.17
CA GLY A 304 -4.97 -16.26 -6.05
C GLY A 304 -5.04 -14.75 -5.81
N ALA A 305 -4.09 -14.21 -5.06
CA ALA A 305 -3.99 -12.78 -4.80
C ALA A 305 -3.14 -12.06 -5.87
N ASP A 306 -3.42 -10.78 -6.06
CA ASP A 306 -2.61 -9.88 -6.87
C ASP A 306 -1.60 -9.08 -6.03
N HIS A 307 -0.77 -8.30 -6.72
CA HIS A 307 0.29 -7.51 -6.11
C HIS A 307 -0.20 -6.46 -5.09
N PHE A 308 -1.42 -5.92 -5.23
CA PHE A 308 -2.01 -4.97 -4.29
C PHE A 308 -2.78 -5.70 -3.18
N ILE A 309 -2.15 -6.69 -2.58
CA ILE A 309 -2.75 -7.61 -1.61
C ILE A 309 -3.45 -6.90 -0.44
N PHE A 310 -2.93 -5.77 0.00
CA PHE A 310 -3.49 -4.97 1.10
C PHE A 310 -4.77 -4.22 0.70
N LEU A 311 -5.09 -4.12 -0.59
CA LEU A 311 -6.34 -3.57 -1.11
C LEU A 311 -7.31 -4.69 -1.49
N THR A 312 -6.81 -5.77 -2.14
CA THR A 312 -7.66 -6.87 -2.62
C THR A 312 -8.05 -7.85 -1.53
N HIS A 313 -7.20 -8.06 -0.53
CA HIS A 313 -7.40 -8.95 0.62
C HIS A 313 -7.29 -8.19 1.95
N GLU A 314 -7.77 -6.93 1.95
CA GLU A 314 -7.57 -5.95 3.03
C GLU A 314 -7.83 -6.53 4.42
N ARG A 315 -9.01 -7.10 4.65
CA ARG A 315 -9.42 -7.61 5.96
C ARG A 315 -8.51 -8.74 6.45
N GLU A 316 -8.17 -9.66 5.58
CA GLU A 316 -7.32 -10.80 5.88
C GLU A 316 -5.89 -10.35 6.18
N VAL A 317 -5.34 -9.43 5.38
CA VAL A 317 -4.00 -8.85 5.58
C VAL A 317 -3.95 -8.06 6.87
N VAL A 318 -4.95 -7.21 7.15
CA VAL A 318 -5.07 -6.47 8.43
C VAL A 318 -5.00 -7.45 9.62
N ASN A 319 -5.76 -8.55 9.56
CA ASN A 319 -5.77 -9.53 10.65
C ASN A 319 -4.39 -10.18 10.88
N GLU A 320 -3.67 -10.55 9.81
CA GLU A 320 -2.33 -11.14 9.94
C GLU A 320 -1.31 -10.11 10.46
N VAL A 321 -1.37 -8.87 9.97
CA VAL A 321 -0.49 -7.78 10.44
C VAL A 321 -0.77 -7.48 11.92
N LEU A 322 -2.03 -7.31 12.34
CA LEU A 322 -2.36 -7.05 13.74
C LEU A 322 -1.93 -8.20 14.67
N LYS A 323 -2.11 -9.46 14.28
CA LYS A 323 -1.60 -10.63 15.03
C LYS A 323 -0.08 -10.59 15.19
N PHE A 324 0.64 -10.21 14.16
CA PHE A 324 2.10 -10.09 14.19
C PHE A 324 2.54 -8.92 15.08
N LEU A 325 1.90 -7.76 14.93
CA LEU A 325 2.22 -6.55 15.71
C LEU A 325 1.99 -6.74 17.21
N ALA A 326 0.96 -7.49 17.60
CA ALA A 326 0.62 -7.77 19.01
C ALA A 326 1.64 -8.67 19.73
N LYS A 327 2.55 -9.36 19.01
CA LYS A 327 3.59 -10.17 19.64
C LYS A 327 4.63 -9.27 20.31
N PRO A 328 5.07 -9.60 21.54
CA PRO A 328 6.13 -8.83 22.20
C PRO A 328 7.41 -8.87 21.36
N LEU A 329 8.22 -7.83 21.52
CA LEU A 329 9.60 -7.85 21.02
C LEU A 329 10.42 -8.85 21.84
N PRO A 330 11.38 -9.56 21.24
CA PRO A 330 12.23 -10.53 21.92
C PRO A 330 13.11 -9.91 23.00
#